data_94611e7f152783581c25dce1cc90666d
#
_entry.id   94611e7f152783581c25dce1cc90666d
#
_cell.length_a   1.000
_cell.length_b   1.000
_cell.length_c   1.000
_cell.angle_alpha   90.00
_cell.angle_beta   90.00
_cell.angle_gamma   90.00
#
_symmetry.space_group_name_H-M   'P 1'
#
loop_
_entity.id
_entity.type
_entity.pdbx_description
1 polymer ?
#
loop_
_entity_poly.entity_id
_entity_poly.type
_entity_poly.pdbx_seq_one_letter_code
_entity_poly.pdbx_strand_id
1 'polypeptide(L)'
;DELKEDLPDLNFVYVDIYASAGWEADDLTKALNSRGYIVGTEFAGPLEQGAAFTHWGNDIHYPNTGNESTVMRYFKNDLDIFVSNALTKGNKFPGVATWGANSMKEAVETFYNHVLPTKFMQHYDVLDIEDTYVTFNNGLKTEKFGTGNPGDENNLVVMTKNGKKIAEWTWEKSGTQEVTGETTLLIPWDPDTEDKLYHWNPAGGTTTWDVPESWTAAGIASADLYKLSADDKELIGTVEIQDGKIELTAEAGVGYVLYPTGD
;
A
#
# COMPACT_ATOMS: atom_id res chain seq x y z
N ASP A 1 10.52 33.47 -1.44
CA ASP A 1 9.36 34.32 -1.79
C ASP A 1 9.13 34.31 -3.30
N GLU A 2 10.18 34.46 -4.14
CA GLU A 2 10.07 34.37 -5.61
C GLU A 2 9.34 33.13 -6.10
N LEU A 3 9.65 31.96 -5.55
CA LEU A 3 8.99 30.72 -5.94
C LEU A 3 7.45 30.76 -5.74
N LYS A 4 6.98 31.44 -4.68
CA LYS A 4 5.54 31.60 -4.41
C LYS A 4 4.89 32.63 -5.32
N GLU A 5 5.66 33.63 -5.76
CA GLU A 5 5.19 34.64 -6.71
C GLU A 5 5.09 34.06 -8.12
N ASP A 6 6.08 33.28 -8.54
CA ASP A 6 6.15 32.68 -9.88
C ASP A 6 5.19 31.47 -10.03
N LEU A 7 5.01 30.70 -8.96
CA LEU A 7 4.22 29.48 -8.95
C LEU A 7 3.26 29.46 -7.74
N PRO A 8 2.20 30.29 -7.76
CA PRO A 8 1.30 30.46 -6.60
C PRO A 8 0.57 29.18 -6.18
N ASP A 9 0.31 28.27 -7.12
CA ASP A 9 -0.38 27.01 -6.89
C ASP A 9 0.57 25.88 -6.45
N LEU A 10 1.88 26.11 -6.44
CA LEU A 10 2.84 25.12 -5.97
C LEU A 10 2.69 24.93 -4.47
N ASN A 11 2.44 23.68 -4.05
CA ASN A 11 2.26 23.33 -2.64
C ASN A 11 3.23 22.24 -2.17
N PHE A 12 3.98 21.62 -3.07
CA PHE A 12 4.92 20.55 -2.76
C PHE A 12 6.31 20.84 -3.36
N VAL A 13 7.35 20.64 -2.57
CA VAL A 13 8.76 20.77 -2.98
C VAL A 13 9.52 19.51 -2.61
N TYR A 14 10.17 18.88 -3.58
CA TYR A 14 11.09 17.79 -3.33
C TYR A 14 12.53 18.30 -3.30
N VAL A 15 13.24 18.02 -2.21
CA VAL A 15 14.63 18.43 -1.99
C VAL A 15 15.54 17.21 -2.22
N ASP A 16 16.31 17.26 -3.28
CA ASP A 16 17.23 16.22 -3.71
C ASP A 16 18.66 16.50 -3.27
N ILE A 17 19.44 15.46 -2.95
CA ILE A 17 20.89 15.49 -2.68
C ILE A 17 21.34 16.47 -1.56
N TYR A 18 20.44 16.99 -0.75
CA TYR A 18 20.76 18.03 0.25
C TYR A 18 21.00 17.48 1.68
N ALA A 19 20.91 16.16 1.86
CA ALA A 19 21.00 15.52 3.17
C ALA A 19 22.35 15.73 3.90
N SER A 20 23.42 16.04 3.17
CA SER A 20 24.75 16.28 3.73
C SER A 20 24.98 17.69 4.27
N ALA A 21 24.04 18.61 4.06
CA ALA A 21 24.22 20.02 4.41
C ALA A 21 23.99 20.34 5.90
N GLY A 22 23.69 19.34 6.73
CA GLY A 22 23.55 19.49 8.17
C GLY A 22 22.43 20.47 8.56
N TRP A 23 22.72 21.43 9.41
CA TRP A 23 21.76 22.40 9.92
C TRP A 23 21.14 23.30 8.81
N GLU A 24 21.87 23.54 7.73
CA GLU A 24 21.35 24.32 6.59
C GLU A 24 20.17 23.63 5.91
N ALA A 25 20.20 22.28 5.86
CA ALA A 25 19.10 21.50 5.33
C ALA A 25 17.85 21.57 6.24
N ASP A 26 18.05 21.52 7.56
CA ASP A 26 16.98 21.71 8.54
C ASP A 26 16.35 23.12 8.43
N ASP A 27 17.17 24.16 8.31
CA ASP A 27 16.71 25.53 8.14
C ASP A 27 15.94 25.71 6.81
N LEU A 28 16.41 25.10 5.72
CA LEU A 28 15.71 25.12 4.45
C LEU A 28 14.31 24.49 4.57
N THR A 29 14.24 23.34 5.20
CA THR A 29 12.97 22.62 5.39
C THR A 29 12.00 23.45 6.23
N LYS A 30 12.45 24.03 7.33
CA LYS A 30 11.67 24.95 8.15
C LYS A 30 11.20 26.18 7.38
N ALA A 31 12.08 26.75 6.57
CA ALA A 31 11.76 27.91 5.74
C ALA A 31 10.70 27.59 4.67
N LEU A 32 10.75 26.41 4.06
CA LEU A 32 9.74 25.95 3.11
C LEU A 32 8.39 25.69 3.80
N ASN A 33 8.40 24.97 4.93
CA ASN A 33 7.20 24.70 5.71
C ASN A 33 6.52 25.98 6.21
N SER A 34 7.31 26.97 6.67
CA SER A 34 6.76 28.25 7.12
C SER A 34 6.07 29.05 6.03
N ARG A 35 6.32 28.72 4.77
CA ARG A 35 5.67 29.30 3.58
C ARG A 35 4.52 28.43 3.06
N GLY A 36 4.18 27.37 3.77
CA GLY A 36 3.07 26.46 3.44
C GLY A 36 3.38 25.42 2.39
N TYR A 37 4.68 25.13 2.13
CA TYR A 37 5.04 24.01 1.28
C TYR A 37 5.09 22.71 2.06
N ILE A 38 4.64 21.65 1.45
CA ILE A 38 4.90 20.27 1.88
C ILE A 38 6.26 19.88 1.30
N VAL A 39 7.16 19.35 2.13
CA VAL A 39 8.51 18.97 1.72
C VAL A 39 8.66 17.46 1.65
N GLY A 40 9.13 16.95 0.51
CA GLY A 40 9.68 15.61 0.36
C GLY A 40 11.20 15.67 0.24
N THR A 41 11.90 14.62 0.62
CA THR A 41 13.37 14.56 0.53
C THR A 41 13.87 13.24 0.03
N GLU A 42 15.06 13.24 -0.56
CA GLU A 42 15.71 12.02 -1.04
C GLU A 42 16.19 11.16 0.14
N PHE A 43 16.87 11.74 1.11
CA PHE A 43 17.45 11.02 2.24
C PHE A 43 16.85 11.48 3.57
N ALA A 44 16.81 10.55 4.52
CA ALA A 44 16.60 10.87 5.93
C ALA A 44 17.77 11.72 6.50
N GLY A 45 17.62 12.18 7.72
CA GLY A 45 18.63 12.99 8.40
C GLY A 45 18.15 14.41 8.68
N PRO A 46 18.95 15.46 8.42
CA PRO A 46 18.60 16.82 8.82
C PRO A 46 17.27 17.34 8.26
N LEU A 47 16.88 16.88 7.07
CA LEU A 47 15.63 17.27 6.43
C LEU A 47 14.41 16.54 7.01
N GLU A 48 14.61 15.44 7.70
CA GLU A 48 13.58 14.51 8.08
C GLU A 48 12.49 15.12 8.97
N GLN A 49 12.86 15.98 9.90
CA GLN A 49 11.90 16.56 10.85
C GLN A 49 10.86 17.46 10.21
N GLY A 50 11.19 18.10 9.12
CA GLY A 50 10.28 18.97 8.38
C GLY A 50 9.70 18.33 7.11
N ALA A 51 10.17 17.15 6.73
CA ALA A 51 9.72 16.45 5.52
C ALA A 51 8.49 15.59 5.79
N ALA A 52 7.56 15.60 4.85
CA ALA A 52 6.38 14.73 4.90
C ALA A 52 6.73 13.28 4.54
N PHE A 53 7.75 13.08 3.71
CA PHE A 53 8.32 11.76 3.44
C PHE A 53 9.79 11.85 3.03
N THR A 54 10.48 10.72 3.15
CA THR A 54 11.85 10.55 2.67
C THR A 54 11.90 9.37 1.71
N HIS A 55 12.42 9.57 0.51
CA HIS A 55 12.45 8.56 -0.55
C HIS A 55 13.32 7.36 -0.16
N TRP A 56 14.59 7.59 0.13
CA TRP A 56 15.54 6.55 0.51
C TRP A 56 15.44 6.13 1.99
N GLY A 57 14.69 6.86 2.78
CA GLY A 57 14.33 6.47 4.13
C GLY A 57 13.51 5.18 4.17
N ASN A 58 12.99 4.77 3.06
CA ASN A 58 12.14 3.60 2.89
C ASN A 58 12.86 2.40 2.28
N ASP A 59 14.14 2.52 1.98
CA ASP A 59 14.91 1.46 1.34
C ASP A 59 15.63 0.61 2.40
N ILE A 60 15.45 -0.70 2.33
CA ILE A 60 16.15 -1.65 3.22
C ILE A 60 17.67 -1.61 3.09
N HIS A 61 18.19 -1.05 2.00
CA HIS A 61 19.62 -0.84 1.82
C HIS A 61 20.18 0.30 2.68
N TYR A 62 19.29 1.09 3.30
CA TYR A 62 19.61 2.17 4.24
C TYR A 62 19.04 1.86 5.63
N PRO A 63 19.55 0.84 6.32
CA PRO A 63 18.93 0.29 7.53
C PRO A 63 18.82 1.28 8.69
N ASN A 64 19.55 2.38 8.67
CA ASN A 64 19.52 3.38 9.73
C ASN A 64 18.36 4.38 9.58
N THR A 65 17.58 4.27 8.54
CA THR A 65 16.44 5.17 8.31
C THR A 65 15.14 4.62 8.90
N GLY A 66 15.07 3.31 9.12
CA GLY A 66 13.96 2.64 9.78
C GLY A 66 12.63 2.69 9.06
N ASN A 67 12.64 2.93 7.73
CA ASN A 67 11.42 3.23 7.03
C ASN A 67 11.40 2.63 5.61
N GLU A 68 10.57 1.66 5.36
CA GLU A 68 10.42 0.98 4.07
C GLU A 68 9.29 1.52 3.19
N SER A 69 8.59 2.55 3.63
CA SER A 69 7.45 3.06 2.90
C SER A 69 7.77 4.35 2.15
N THR A 70 7.48 4.39 0.86
CA THR A 70 7.50 5.63 0.06
C THR A 70 6.22 6.44 0.17
N VAL A 71 5.29 6.04 1.00
CA VAL A 71 4.12 6.83 1.33
C VAL A 71 4.52 7.91 2.31
N MET A 72 3.81 9.01 2.31
CA MET A 72 3.94 10.11 3.26
C MET A 72 3.61 9.63 4.67
N ARG A 73 4.56 8.95 5.25
CA ARG A 73 4.47 8.33 6.55
C ARG A 73 5.75 8.56 7.31
N TYR A 74 5.60 8.83 8.58
CA TYR A 74 6.67 9.29 9.40
C TYR A 74 7.01 8.30 10.51
N PHE A 75 7.61 7.18 10.12
CA PHE A 75 8.30 6.30 11.05
C PHE A 75 9.79 6.48 10.87
N LYS A 76 10.47 6.74 11.97
CA LYS A 76 11.86 7.21 11.97
C LYS A 76 12.78 6.32 12.75
N ASN A 77 12.42 5.11 13.00
CA ASN A 77 13.24 4.18 13.76
C ASN A 77 13.14 2.78 13.20
N ASP A 78 14.10 1.99 13.54
CA ASP A 78 14.28 0.59 13.20
C ASP A 78 13.15 -0.32 13.74
N LEU A 79 12.23 0.23 14.49
CA LEU A 79 11.02 -0.45 14.97
C LEU A 79 9.82 -0.23 14.05
N ASP A 80 10.00 0.41 12.89
CA ASP A 80 8.93 0.54 11.92
C ASP A 80 8.49 -0.84 11.46
N ILE A 81 7.24 -1.17 11.76
CA ILE A 81 6.63 -2.45 11.42
C ILE A 81 6.53 -2.70 9.91
N PHE A 82 6.70 -1.66 9.10
CA PHE A 82 6.72 -1.79 7.64
C PHE A 82 8.08 -2.17 7.09
N VAL A 83 9.08 -2.35 7.95
CA VAL A 83 10.41 -2.84 7.58
C VAL A 83 10.51 -4.34 7.86
N SER A 84 10.79 -5.12 6.82
CA SER A 84 11.09 -6.57 6.90
C SER A 84 10.10 -7.41 7.72
N ASN A 85 8.82 -7.05 7.70
CA ASN A 85 7.77 -7.75 8.42
C ASN A 85 6.70 -8.28 7.45
N ALA A 86 6.49 -9.60 7.46
CA ALA A 86 5.52 -10.24 6.58
C ALA A 86 4.08 -9.78 6.83
N LEU A 87 3.74 -9.40 8.06
CA LEU A 87 2.40 -8.91 8.43
C LEU A 87 2.02 -7.59 7.72
N THR A 88 3.01 -6.84 7.26
CA THR A 88 2.81 -5.53 6.64
C THR A 88 3.36 -5.43 5.21
N LYS A 89 3.79 -6.54 4.63
CA LYS A 89 4.42 -6.58 3.29
C LYS A 89 5.75 -5.81 3.21
N GLY A 90 6.40 -5.55 4.35
CA GLY A 90 7.53 -4.64 4.47
C GLY A 90 8.87 -5.13 3.96
N ASN A 91 8.97 -6.32 3.38
CA ASN A 91 10.23 -6.89 2.91
C ASN A 91 10.56 -6.60 1.45
N LYS A 92 9.74 -5.83 0.78
CA LYS A 92 9.96 -5.33 -0.58
C LYS A 92 9.80 -3.83 -0.58
N PHE A 93 10.63 -3.17 -1.34
CA PHE A 93 10.52 -1.75 -1.52
C PHE A 93 9.16 -1.39 -2.16
N PRO A 94 8.23 -0.83 -1.42
CA PRO A 94 6.88 -0.58 -1.93
C PRO A 94 6.79 0.74 -2.70
N GLY A 95 7.90 1.29 -3.12
CA GLY A 95 8.05 2.60 -3.72
C GLY A 95 7.05 2.96 -4.79
N VAL A 96 7.44 3.75 -5.73
CA VAL A 96 6.67 3.96 -6.94
C VAL A 96 6.70 2.67 -7.74
N ALA A 97 5.55 2.15 -8.14
CA ALA A 97 5.44 0.84 -8.79
C ALA A 97 6.36 0.65 -10.03
N THR A 98 6.71 1.75 -10.67
CA THR A 98 7.58 1.76 -11.85
C THR A 98 9.06 1.94 -11.54
N TRP A 99 9.43 2.21 -10.30
CA TRP A 99 10.81 2.43 -9.92
C TRP A 99 11.59 1.11 -9.94
N GLY A 100 12.56 1.01 -10.85
CA GLY A 100 13.32 -0.20 -11.04
C GLY A 100 12.62 -1.33 -11.80
N ALA A 101 11.36 -1.15 -12.19
CA ALA A 101 10.65 -2.11 -13.02
C ALA A 101 11.21 -2.10 -14.45
N ASN A 102 11.51 -3.30 -14.98
CA ASN A 102 12.05 -3.45 -16.33
C ASN A 102 10.96 -3.55 -17.41
N SER A 103 9.70 -3.66 -17.00
CA SER A 103 8.57 -3.76 -17.90
C SER A 103 7.28 -3.26 -17.23
N MET A 104 6.27 -2.93 -18.02
CA MET A 104 4.93 -2.59 -17.51
C MET A 104 4.33 -3.74 -16.71
N LYS A 105 4.54 -4.98 -17.14
CA LYS A 105 4.07 -6.16 -16.42
C LYS A 105 4.66 -6.20 -15.00
N GLU A 106 5.98 -6.05 -14.87
CA GLU A 106 6.65 -6.04 -13.57
C GLU A 106 6.17 -4.87 -12.68
N ALA A 107 5.94 -3.70 -13.28
CA ALA A 107 5.38 -2.56 -12.57
C ALA A 107 3.98 -2.85 -12.01
N VAL A 108 3.11 -3.47 -12.80
CA VAL A 108 1.76 -3.86 -12.39
C VAL A 108 1.80 -4.93 -11.29
N GLU A 109 2.62 -5.96 -11.47
CA GLU A 109 2.81 -7.01 -10.46
C GLU A 109 3.34 -6.43 -9.14
N THR A 110 4.33 -5.55 -9.19
CA THR A 110 4.88 -4.87 -8.00
C THR A 110 3.81 -4.01 -7.32
N PHE A 111 3.03 -3.28 -8.10
CA PHE A 111 1.97 -2.44 -7.56
C PHE A 111 0.96 -3.27 -6.76
N TYR A 112 0.39 -4.31 -7.36
CA TYR A 112 -0.64 -5.11 -6.69
C TYR A 112 -0.10 -6.02 -5.59
N ASN A 113 1.09 -6.59 -5.79
CA ASN A 113 1.66 -7.51 -4.81
C ASN A 113 2.24 -6.80 -3.58
N HIS A 114 2.68 -5.56 -3.71
CA HIS A 114 3.39 -4.87 -2.64
C HIS A 114 2.87 -3.46 -2.33
N VAL A 115 2.79 -2.58 -3.35
CA VAL A 115 2.52 -1.16 -3.12
C VAL A 115 1.10 -0.95 -2.60
N LEU A 116 0.10 -1.51 -3.28
CA LEU A 116 -1.30 -1.28 -2.95
C LEU A 116 -1.68 -1.80 -1.55
N PRO A 117 -1.37 -3.05 -1.15
CA PRO A 117 -1.70 -3.51 0.20
C PRO A 117 -0.96 -2.75 1.29
N THR A 118 0.32 -2.38 1.07
CA THR A 118 1.08 -1.56 2.02
C THR A 118 0.46 -0.18 2.18
N LYS A 119 0.17 0.49 1.07
CA LYS A 119 -0.48 1.81 1.08
C LYS A 119 -1.85 1.77 1.74
N PHE A 120 -2.63 0.74 1.49
CA PHE A 120 -3.92 0.54 2.14
C PHE A 120 -3.77 0.45 3.66
N MET A 121 -2.85 -0.38 4.17
CA MET A 121 -2.60 -0.47 5.61
C MET A 121 -2.16 0.85 6.23
N GLN A 122 -1.44 1.68 5.49
CA GLN A 122 -0.92 2.97 5.97
C GLN A 122 -1.99 4.06 6.14
N HIS A 123 -3.23 3.85 5.70
CA HIS A 123 -4.37 4.69 6.07
C HIS A 123 -4.83 4.49 7.52
N TYR A 124 -4.32 3.46 8.20
CA TYR A 124 -4.76 3.07 9.53
C TYR A 124 -3.63 3.22 10.55
N ASP A 125 -3.99 3.63 11.78
CA ASP A 125 -3.07 3.66 12.89
C ASP A 125 -2.87 2.26 13.46
N VAL A 126 -1.63 1.90 13.77
CA VAL A 126 -1.30 0.66 14.45
C VAL A 126 -1.71 0.77 15.92
N LEU A 127 -2.48 -0.19 16.41
CA LEU A 127 -2.92 -0.27 17.81
C LEU A 127 -2.10 -1.28 18.60
N ASP A 128 -1.76 -2.41 17.99
CA ASP A 128 -1.04 -3.49 18.65
C ASP A 128 -0.26 -4.31 17.62
N ILE A 129 0.91 -4.80 17.99
CA ILE A 129 1.77 -5.61 17.15
C ILE A 129 2.37 -6.76 17.94
N GLU A 130 2.19 -7.98 17.44
CA GLU A 130 2.72 -9.21 17.98
C GLU A 130 3.40 -10.03 16.87
N ASP A 131 4.10 -11.07 17.22
CA ASP A 131 4.81 -11.92 16.27
C ASP A 131 3.91 -12.51 15.18
N THR A 132 2.62 -12.71 15.47
CA THR A 132 1.66 -13.38 14.59
C THR A 132 0.54 -12.48 14.08
N TYR A 133 0.41 -11.26 14.57
CA TYR A 133 -0.63 -10.34 14.10
C TYR A 133 -0.24 -8.86 14.30
N VAL A 134 -0.89 -8.02 13.51
CA VAL A 134 -0.97 -6.58 13.75
C VAL A 134 -2.44 -6.17 13.74
N THR A 135 -2.84 -5.40 14.72
CA THR A 135 -4.16 -4.76 14.73
C THR A 135 -4.02 -3.26 14.48
N PHE A 136 -4.93 -2.75 13.72
CA PHE A 136 -5.02 -1.34 13.36
C PHE A 136 -6.37 -0.77 13.85
N ASN A 137 -6.50 0.54 13.86
CA ASN A 137 -7.78 1.17 14.12
C ASN A 137 -8.84 0.77 13.06
N ASN A 138 -10.10 1.12 13.32
CA ASN A 138 -11.22 0.87 12.40
C ASN A 138 -11.37 -0.61 11.96
N GLY A 139 -10.94 -1.57 12.79
CA GLY A 139 -11.17 -3.00 12.57
C GLY A 139 -10.30 -3.66 11.49
N LEU A 140 -9.23 -3.02 11.04
CA LEU A 140 -8.24 -3.67 10.18
C LEU A 140 -7.31 -4.56 11.02
N LYS A 141 -7.01 -5.75 10.53
CA LYS A 141 -6.08 -6.72 11.13
C LYS A 141 -5.32 -7.48 10.05
N THR A 142 -4.05 -7.75 10.30
CA THR A 142 -3.29 -8.78 9.59
C THR A 142 -2.90 -9.90 10.55
N GLU A 143 -2.95 -11.14 10.10
CA GLU A 143 -2.63 -12.32 10.91
C GLU A 143 -1.85 -13.33 10.11
N LYS A 144 -0.79 -13.85 10.70
CA LYS A 144 0.19 -14.75 10.08
C LYS A 144 -0.01 -16.18 10.54
N PHE A 145 -0.07 -17.10 9.60
CA PHE A 145 -0.21 -18.54 9.80
C PHE A 145 1.00 -19.29 9.25
N GLY A 146 1.17 -20.54 9.66
CA GLY A 146 2.28 -21.40 9.25
C GLY A 146 3.54 -21.19 10.09
N THR A 147 4.61 -21.84 9.67
CA THR A 147 5.90 -21.86 10.40
C THR A 147 6.94 -20.90 9.81
N GLY A 148 6.71 -20.43 8.59
CA GLY A 148 7.65 -19.69 7.79
C GLY A 148 8.76 -20.56 7.17
N ASN A 149 8.73 -21.87 7.34
CA ASN A 149 9.68 -22.73 6.65
C ASN A 149 9.39 -22.74 5.15
N PRO A 150 10.41 -22.66 4.29
CA PRO A 150 10.21 -22.73 2.85
C PRO A 150 9.43 -23.98 2.44
N GLY A 151 8.40 -23.76 1.61
CA GLY A 151 7.54 -24.84 1.12
C GLY A 151 6.42 -25.30 2.07
N ASP A 152 6.25 -24.66 3.22
CA ASP A 152 5.05 -24.87 4.05
C ASP A 152 3.84 -24.18 3.41
N GLU A 153 2.90 -24.96 2.90
CA GLU A 153 1.69 -24.45 2.24
C GLU A 153 0.74 -23.66 3.16
N ASN A 154 0.96 -23.74 4.49
CA ASN A 154 0.21 -22.97 5.47
C ASN A 154 0.82 -21.58 5.74
N ASN A 155 1.95 -21.26 5.13
CA ASN A 155 2.58 -19.96 5.27
C ASN A 155 1.75 -18.87 4.59
N LEU A 156 0.80 -18.32 5.30
CA LEU A 156 -0.16 -17.36 4.80
C LEU A 156 -0.27 -16.17 5.77
N VAL A 157 -0.36 -14.99 5.23
CA VAL A 157 -0.85 -13.79 5.95
C VAL A 157 -2.23 -13.46 5.40
N VAL A 158 -3.17 -13.22 6.28
CA VAL A 158 -4.54 -12.82 5.93
C VAL A 158 -4.79 -11.43 6.47
N MET A 159 -5.26 -10.54 5.61
CA MET A 159 -5.72 -9.21 5.99
C MET A 159 -7.25 -9.19 6.02
N THR A 160 -7.78 -8.77 7.15
CA THR A 160 -9.22 -8.67 7.38
C THR A 160 -9.63 -7.25 7.77
N LYS A 161 -10.82 -6.85 7.34
CA LYS A 161 -11.49 -5.61 7.76
C LYS A 161 -12.82 -6.01 8.42
N ASN A 162 -13.00 -5.65 9.69
CA ASN A 162 -14.16 -6.06 10.50
C ASN A 162 -14.42 -7.58 10.45
N GLY A 163 -13.34 -8.38 10.45
CA GLY A 163 -13.39 -9.85 10.38
C GLY A 163 -13.65 -10.44 8.98
N LYS A 164 -13.85 -9.61 7.95
CA LYS A 164 -14.00 -10.04 6.55
C LYS A 164 -12.65 -10.06 5.85
N LYS A 165 -12.32 -11.13 5.14
CA LYS A 165 -11.06 -11.23 4.38
C LYS A 165 -11.10 -10.27 3.19
N ILE A 166 -10.06 -9.44 3.06
CA ILE A 166 -9.89 -8.47 1.97
C ILE A 166 -8.59 -8.67 1.18
N ALA A 167 -7.60 -9.33 1.79
CA ALA A 167 -6.38 -9.75 1.07
C ALA A 167 -5.73 -10.94 1.78
N GLU A 168 -4.86 -11.62 1.04
CA GLU A 168 -3.98 -12.65 1.57
C GLU A 168 -2.69 -12.73 0.73
N TRP A 169 -1.60 -13.17 1.36
CA TRP A 169 -0.32 -13.40 0.68
C TRP A 169 0.49 -14.47 1.37
N THR A 170 1.38 -15.12 0.63
CA THR A 170 2.31 -16.08 1.20
C THR A 170 3.51 -15.40 1.87
N TRP A 171 4.15 -16.10 2.80
CA TRP A 171 5.36 -15.62 3.46
C TRP A 171 6.30 -16.77 3.80
N GLU A 172 7.60 -16.47 3.88
CA GLU A 172 8.63 -17.43 4.26
C GLU A 172 9.75 -16.73 5.03
N LYS A 173 10.50 -17.51 5.81
CA LYS A 173 11.73 -17.04 6.45
C LYS A 173 12.91 -17.22 5.51
N SER A 174 13.68 -16.16 5.35
CA SER A 174 14.97 -16.17 4.65
C SER A 174 16.05 -15.66 5.59
N GLY A 175 16.70 -16.58 6.32
CA GLY A 175 17.60 -16.23 7.40
C GLY A 175 16.84 -15.57 8.57
N THR A 176 17.18 -14.33 8.88
CA THR A 176 16.52 -13.53 9.92
C THR A 176 15.37 -12.65 9.38
N GLN A 177 15.19 -12.62 8.07
CA GLN A 177 14.15 -11.81 7.42
C GLN A 177 12.93 -12.65 7.09
N GLU A 178 11.79 -12.00 7.01
CA GLU A 178 10.56 -12.55 6.45
C GLU A 178 10.39 -12.04 5.03
N VAL A 179 10.13 -12.94 4.09
CA VAL A 179 9.92 -12.64 2.67
C VAL A 179 8.47 -12.91 2.32
N THR A 180 7.80 -11.99 1.65
CA THR A 180 6.41 -12.15 1.21
C THR A 180 6.34 -12.47 -0.26
N GLY A 181 5.42 -13.35 -0.62
CA GLY A 181 5.12 -13.72 -1.99
C GLY A 181 3.97 -12.90 -2.61
N GLU A 182 3.31 -13.53 -3.57
CA GLU A 182 2.20 -12.94 -4.30
C GLU A 182 1.00 -12.65 -3.40
N THR A 183 0.26 -11.61 -3.75
CA THR A 183 -0.93 -11.17 -3.04
C THR A 183 -2.18 -11.46 -3.87
N THR A 184 -3.23 -11.96 -3.25
CA THR A 184 -4.58 -11.95 -3.80
C THR A 184 -5.43 -11.01 -2.96
N LEU A 185 -6.18 -10.09 -3.60
CA LEU A 185 -6.89 -9.03 -2.88
C LEU A 185 -8.19 -8.58 -3.54
N LEU A 186 -9.08 -8.06 -2.71
CA LEU A 186 -10.18 -7.18 -3.08
C LEU A 186 -10.25 -6.05 -2.03
N ILE A 187 -9.72 -4.88 -2.35
CA ILE A 187 -9.64 -3.75 -1.41
C ILE A 187 -10.10 -2.45 -2.06
N PRO A 188 -10.69 -1.52 -1.31
CA PRO A 188 -10.99 -0.19 -1.82
C PRO A 188 -9.70 0.59 -2.07
N TRP A 189 -9.76 1.53 -3.00
CA TRP A 189 -8.67 2.50 -3.18
C TRP A 189 -8.61 3.47 -2.01
N ASP A 190 -9.77 4.02 -1.68
CA ASP A 190 -9.95 4.93 -0.55
C ASP A 190 -10.83 4.24 0.50
N PRO A 191 -10.28 3.94 1.69
CA PRO A 191 -11.02 3.25 2.73
C PRO A 191 -12.13 4.10 3.38
N ASP A 192 -12.15 5.42 3.15
CA ASP A 192 -13.15 6.32 3.71
C ASP A 192 -14.40 6.41 2.81
N THR A 193 -14.22 6.32 1.50
CA THR A 193 -15.33 6.41 0.55
C THR A 193 -15.81 5.06 0.04
N GLU A 194 -14.89 4.11 -0.09
CA GLU A 194 -15.15 2.77 -0.64
C GLU A 194 -15.93 2.80 -1.98
N ASP A 195 -15.72 3.86 -2.78
CA ASP A 195 -16.43 4.12 -4.03
C ASP A 195 -16.10 3.14 -5.15
N LYS A 196 -14.99 2.43 -5.01
CA LYS A 196 -14.52 1.40 -5.93
C LYS A 196 -13.61 0.41 -5.23
N LEU A 197 -13.57 -0.82 -5.74
CA LEU A 197 -12.72 -1.90 -5.25
C LEU A 197 -11.74 -2.34 -6.32
N TYR A 198 -10.48 -2.53 -5.94
CA TYR A 198 -9.46 -3.12 -6.79
C TYR A 198 -9.34 -4.61 -6.49
N HIS A 199 -9.35 -5.41 -7.55
CA HIS A 199 -9.14 -6.86 -7.46
C HIS A 199 -7.88 -7.29 -8.20
N TRP A 200 -7.14 -8.16 -7.55
CA TRP A 200 -5.95 -8.79 -8.10
C TRP A 200 -5.87 -10.25 -7.68
N ASN A 201 -5.63 -11.13 -8.67
CA ASN A 201 -5.31 -12.53 -8.46
C ASN A 201 -4.19 -12.94 -9.43
N PRO A 202 -2.93 -13.04 -8.98
CA PRO A 202 -1.78 -13.30 -9.85
C PRO A 202 -1.88 -14.63 -10.58
N ALA A 203 -2.48 -15.64 -9.95
CA ALA A 203 -2.70 -16.96 -10.55
C ALA A 203 -3.91 -17.01 -11.51
N GLY A 204 -4.78 -16.00 -11.47
CA GLY A 204 -6.07 -16.06 -12.14
C GLY A 204 -7.05 -17.00 -11.47
N GLY A 205 -8.18 -17.26 -12.15
CA GLY A 205 -9.24 -18.13 -11.64
C GLY A 205 -10.29 -17.39 -10.82
N THR A 206 -11.18 -18.17 -10.18
CA THR A 206 -12.35 -17.64 -9.49
C THR A 206 -12.11 -17.56 -7.98
N THR A 207 -12.45 -16.40 -7.40
CA THR A 207 -12.36 -16.14 -5.96
C THR A 207 -13.64 -15.51 -5.45
N THR A 208 -13.99 -15.78 -4.19
CA THR A 208 -15.16 -15.21 -3.53
C THR A 208 -14.70 -14.27 -2.41
N TRP A 209 -15.29 -13.09 -2.36
CA TRP A 209 -14.94 -12.03 -1.42
C TRP A 209 -16.17 -11.47 -0.71
N ASP A 210 -15.97 -11.00 0.50
CA ASP A 210 -16.95 -10.14 1.15
C ASP A 210 -16.84 -8.71 0.58
N VAL A 211 -17.98 -8.09 0.29
CA VAL A 211 -17.99 -6.65 -0.07
C VAL A 211 -17.94 -5.78 1.17
N PRO A 212 -17.55 -4.48 1.05
CA PRO A 212 -17.58 -3.54 2.16
C PRO A 212 -18.95 -3.45 2.85
N GLU A 213 -18.95 -3.13 4.12
CA GLU A 213 -20.20 -2.93 4.87
C GLU A 213 -21.00 -1.74 4.35
N SER A 214 -20.34 -0.71 3.85
CA SER A 214 -20.96 0.44 3.20
C SER A 214 -21.81 0.03 1.99
N TRP A 215 -21.32 -0.90 1.17
CA TRP A 215 -22.05 -1.42 0.01
C TRP A 215 -23.29 -2.22 0.44
N THR A 216 -23.11 -3.08 1.45
CA THR A 216 -24.23 -3.86 2.00
C THR A 216 -25.29 -2.96 2.65
N ALA A 217 -24.85 -1.96 3.40
CA ALA A 217 -25.75 -1.00 4.06
C ALA A 217 -26.48 -0.09 3.06
N ALA A 218 -25.85 0.23 1.95
CA ALA A 218 -26.46 0.98 0.84
C ALA A 218 -27.36 0.13 -0.06
N GLY A 219 -27.44 -1.20 0.19
CA GLY A 219 -28.26 -2.10 -0.63
C GLY A 219 -27.72 -2.36 -2.04
N ILE A 220 -26.41 -2.18 -2.25
CA ILE A 220 -25.78 -2.44 -3.55
C ILE A 220 -25.92 -3.93 -3.87
N ALA A 221 -26.62 -4.23 -4.97
CA ALA A 221 -26.93 -5.59 -5.41
C ALA A 221 -25.97 -6.10 -6.50
N SER A 222 -25.24 -5.21 -7.15
CA SER A 222 -24.30 -5.57 -8.21
C SER A 222 -23.20 -4.53 -8.38
N ALA A 223 -22.14 -4.90 -9.08
CA ALA A 223 -21.04 -4.00 -9.42
C ALA A 223 -20.60 -4.20 -10.87
N ASP A 224 -20.26 -3.12 -11.54
CA ASP A 224 -19.65 -3.14 -12.86
C ASP A 224 -18.16 -3.50 -12.72
N LEU A 225 -17.75 -4.55 -13.41
CA LEU A 225 -16.40 -5.07 -13.42
C LEU A 225 -15.64 -4.60 -14.66
N TYR A 226 -14.55 -3.89 -14.43
CA TYR A 226 -13.67 -3.41 -15.49
C TYR A 226 -12.33 -4.11 -15.41
N LYS A 227 -11.84 -4.54 -16.55
CA LYS A 227 -10.46 -4.97 -16.77
C LYS A 227 -9.58 -3.76 -16.99
N LEU A 228 -8.44 -3.70 -16.29
CA LEU A 228 -7.48 -2.60 -16.40
C LEU A 228 -6.40 -2.91 -17.44
N SER A 229 -6.03 -1.90 -18.21
CA SER A 229 -4.88 -1.88 -19.11
C SER A 229 -3.96 -0.71 -18.78
N ALA A 230 -2.86 -0.55 -19.51
CA ALA A 230 -1.95 0.57 -19.30
C ALA A 230 -2.59 1.94 -19.56
N ASP A 231 -3.53 2.00 -20.49
CA ASP A 231 -4.06 3.26 -21.02
C ASP A 231 -5.55 3.48 -20.71
N ASP A 232 -6.27 2.41 -20.33
CA ASP A 232 -7.74 2.48 -20.19
C ASP A 232 -8.30 1.35 -19.31
N LYS A 233 -9.60 1.37 -19.09
CA LYS A 233 -10.39 0.32 -18.48
C LYS A 233 -11.49 -0.15 -19.42
N GLU A 234 -11.67 -1.46 -19.55
CA GLU A 234 -12.70 -2.09 -20.38
C GLU A 234 -13.78 -2.69 -19.48
N LEU A 235 -15.04 -2.29 -19.67
CA LEU A 235 -16.17 -2.94 -19.00
C LEU A 235 -16.32 -4.36 -19.54
N ILE A 236 -16.17 -5.35 -18.69
CA ILE A 236 -16.31 -6.77 -19.06
C ILE A 236 -17.64 -7.39 -18.60
N GLY A 237 -18.36 -6.71 -17.74
CA GLY A 237 -19.70 -7.13 -17.30
C GLY A 237 -20.09 -6.56 -15.95
N THR A 238 -21.27 -6.96 -15.52
CA THR A 238 -21.80 -6.68 -14.17
C THR A 238 -21.80 -7.97 -13.35
N VAL A 239 -21.36 -7.89 -12.11
CA VAL A 239 -21.27 -9.03 -11.19
C VAL A 239 -22.26 -8.83 -10.05
N GLU A 240 -23.05 -9.85 -9.76
CA GLU A 240 -24.05 -9.84 -8.70
C GLU A 240 -23.41 -9.95 -7.31
N ILE A 241 -23.99 -9.26 -6.35
CA ILE A 241 -23.64 -9.37 -4.93
C ILE A 241 -24.74 -10.16 -4.22
N GLN A 242 -24.39 -11.33 -3.69
CA GLN A 242 -25.32 -12.21 -2.99
C GLN A 242 -24.87 -12.38 -1.53
N ASP A 243 -25.77 -12.10 -0.58
CA ASP A 243 -25.49 -12.21 0.86
C ASP A 243 -24.21 -11.45 1.29
N GLY A 244 -23.96 -10.29 0.69
CA GLY A 244 -22.77 -9.48 0.94
C GLY A 244 -21.48 -10.04 0.38
N LYS A 245 -21.58 -11.00 -0.54
CA LYS A 245 -20.43 -11.63 -1.23
C LYS A 245 -20.48 -11.41 -2.73
N ILE A 246 -19.29 -11.36 -3.32
CA ILE A 246 -19.10 -11.25 -4.76
C ILE A 246 -18.12 -12.36 -5.22
N GLU A 247 -18.44 -13.00 -6.33
CA GLU A 247 -17.58 -13.97 -6.98
C GLU A 247 -16.92 -13.34 -8.20
N LEU A 248 -15.60 -13.39 -8.27
CA LEU A 248 -14.81 -12.76 -9.33
C LEU A 248 -13.94 -13.79 -10.03
N THR A 249 -14.01 -13.82 -11.35
CA THR A 249 -13.11 -14.59 -12.20
C THR A 249 -12.11 -13.68 -12.86
N ALA A 250 -10.84 -13.87 -12.57
CA ALA A 250 -9.73 -13.06 -13.07
C ALA A 250 -8.86 -13.83 -14.06
N GLU A 251 -8.28 -13.13 -15.02
CA GLU A 251 -7.14 -13.61 -15.81
C GLU A 251 -5.86 -13.46 -14.98
N ALA A 252 -4.91 -14.38 -15.13
CA ALA A 252 -3.64 -14.33 -14.40
C ALA A 252 -2.86 -13.04 -14.72
N GLY A 253 -2.42 -12.33 -13.68
CA GLY A 253 -1.60 -11.13 -13.81
C GLY A 253 -2.33 -9.91 -14.38
N VAL A 254 -3.66 -9.88 -14.28
CA VAL A 254 -4.51 -8.77 -14.73
C VAL A 254 -5.19 -8.10 -13.54
N GLY A 255 -5.12 -6.77 -13.50
CA GLY A 255 -5.82 -5.97 -12.51
C GLY A 255 -7.26 -5.66 -12.93
N TYR A 256 -8.15 -5.58 -11.95
CA TYR A 256 -9.55 -5.23 -12.15
C TYR A 256 -9.98 -4.13 -11.20
N VAL A 257 -11.01 -3.40 -11.59
CA VAL A 257 -11.69 -2.45 -10.71
C VAL A 257 -13.20 -2.65 -10.80
N LEU A 258 -13.86 -2.58 -9.66
CA LEU A 258 -15.30 -2.69 -9.52
C LEU A 258 -15.87 -1.34 -9.09
N TYR A 259 -16.97 -0.96 -9.70
CA TYR A 259 -17.79 0.16 -9.27
C TYR A 259 -19.18 -0.34 -8.89
N PRO A 260 -19.74 0.08 -7.73
CA PRO A 260 -21.10 -0.27 -7.41
C PRO A 260 -22.05 0.25 -8.47
N THR A 261 -22.96 -0.60 -8.95
CA THR A 261 -24.05 -0.12 -9.79
C THR A 261 -25.06 0.57 -8.88
N GLY A 262 -25.15 1.90 -8.99
CA GLY A 262 -26.20 2.66 -8.32
C GLY A 262 -27.51 2.60 -9.12
N ASP A 263 -28.64 2.64 -8.40
CA ASP A 263 -29.94 2.93 -8.99
C ASP A 263 -30.00 4.36 -9.56
#